data_934c9ac00a5a5ecc38d109d6c5a640bf
#
_entry.id   934c9ac00a5a5ecc38d109d6c5a640bf
#
_cell.length_a   1.000
_cell.length_b   1.000
_cell.length_c   1.000
_cell.angle_alpha   90.00
_cell.angle_beta   90.00
_cell.angle_gamma   90.00
#
_symmetry.space_group_name_H-M   'P 1'
#
loop_
_entity.id
_entity.type
_entity.pdbx_description
1 polymer ?
#
loop_
_entity_poly.entity_id
_entity_poly.type
_entity_poly.pdbx_seq_one_letter_code
_entity_poly.pdbx_strand_id
1 'polypeptide(L)'
;LVGSEMCIRDSIYTFLCFHLFKYPDKPKKQRHIYNLQRFYMFLIHLDGFLVLFVTTMDTKIIGFYIAQLVLFESIYLIYHKFYKNASELVLNNMVMMLCISMIILTRISFDKALRQFVFVLAGTIFAFLIPLIMQKGTMFRKLTWTYAGVGIVGLLSVLVVGVASRGAKLSLTFGPVSIQPSEFVKILFVFFIASMLYKSTDLKQLAITSGVSAVFVLILVASNDLGGALLYFFTYLVMIYVATKKFYIFAGGLAFVGLGMYAGCLLYT
;
A
#
# COMPACT_ATOMS: atom_id res chain seq x y z
N LEU A 1 4.14 26.98 16.19
CA LEU A 1 2.99 27.47 15.41
C LEU A 1 2.73 26.60 14.16
N VAL A 2 3.72 26.39 13.28
CA VAL A 2 3.51 25.63 12.02
C VAL A 2 3.14 24.15 12.28
N GLY A 3 3.72 23.53 13.30
CA GLY A 3 3.39 22.14 13.65
C GLY A 3 1.95 21.95 14.15
N SER A 4 1.39 22.92 14.85
CA SER A 4 0.01 22.87 15.34
C SER A 4 -1.01 23.03 14.20
N GLU A 5 -0.71 23.89 13.23
CA GLU A 5 -1.60 24.08 12.06
C GLU A 5 -1.61 22.85 11.14
N MET A 6 -0.47 22.20 10.91
CA MET A 6 -0.41 20.93 10.18
C MET A 6 -1.23 19.86 10.88
N CYS A 7 -1.15 19.72 12.20
CA CYS A 7 -1.96 18.76 12.97
C CYS A 7 -3.46 19.02 12.84
N ILE A 8 -3.89 20.28 12.84
CA ILE A 8 -5.30 20.64 12.65
C ILE A 8 -5.79 20.23 11.27
N ARG A 9 -5.02 20.53 10.22
CA ARG A 9 -5.37 20.21 8.83
C ARG A 9 -5.41 18.69 8.58
N ASP A 10 -4.46 17.96 9.15
CA ASP A 10 -4.44 16.49 9.10
C ASP A 10 -5.64 15.88 9.82
N SER A 11 -6.02 16.44 10.98
CA SER A 11 -7.23 16.04 11.70
C SER A 11 -8.50 16.31 10.89
N ILE A 12 -8.57 17.46 10.20
CA ILE A 12 -9.70 17.79 9.31
C ILE A 12 -9.74 16.81 8.12
N TYR A 13 -8.60 16.51 7.50
CA TYR A 13 -8.51 15.55 6.41
C TYR A 13 -9.01 14.18 6.86
N THR A 14 -8.53 13.70 7.99
CA THR A 14 -8.94 12.42 8.59
C THR A 14 -10.44 12.40 8.90
N PHE A 15 -10.98 13.46 9.50
CA PHE A 15 -12.41 13.59 9.74
C PHE A 15 -13.22 13.51 8.43
N LEU A 16 -12.78 14.16 7.36
CA LEU A 16 -13.43 14.11 6.06
C LEU A 16 -13.45 12.69 5.46
N CYS A 17 -12.40 11.89 5.70
CA CYS A 17 -12.37 10.49 5.25
C CYS A 17 -13.49 9.67 5.91
N PHE A 18 -13.72 9.83 7.22
CA PHE A 18 -14.80 9.14 7.92
C PHE A 18 -16.17 9.75 7.65
N HIS A 19 -16.24 11.06 7.48
CA HIS A 19 -17.50 11.77 7.21
C HIS A 19 -18.15 11.37 5.87
N LEU A 20 -17.33 10.91 4.92
CA LEU A 20 -17.80 10.41 3.63
C LEU A 20 -18.80 9.25 3.77
N PHE A 21 -18.56 8.34 4.70
CA PHE A 21 -19.43 7.17 4.94
C PHE A 21 -20.83 7.51 5.41
N LYS A 22 -21.08 8.74 5.86
CA LYS A 22 -22.41 9.23 6.24
C LYS A 22 -23.30 9.50 5.02
N TYR A 23 -22.74 9.58 3.81
CA TYR A 23 -23.49 9.97 2.61
C TYR A 23 -23.32 8.96 1.45
N PRO A 24 -23.64 7.65 1.64
CA PRO A 24 -23.42 6.63 0.62
C PRO A 24 -24.19 6.91 -0.67
N ASP A 25 -25.43 7.46 -0.54
CA ASP A 25 -26.37 7.65 -1.66
C ASP A 25 -26.41 9.10 -2.19
N LYS A 26 -25.48 9.97 -1.81
CA LYS A 26 -25.47 11.40 -2.18
C LYS A 26 -24.22 11.80 -2.97
N PRO A 27 -24.16 11.48 -4.29
CA PRO A 27 -22.94 11.66 -5.09
C PRO A 27 -22.43 13.11 -5.13
N LYS A 28 -23.33 14.10 -5.13
CA LYS A 28 -22.94 15.53 -5.09
C LYS A 28 -22.20 15.89 -3.79
N LYS A 29 -22.66 15.37 -2.64
CA LYS A 29 -22.02 15.61 -1.34
C LYS A 29 -20.67 14.87 -1.26
N GLN A 30 -20.62 13.64 -1.73
CA GLN A 30 -19.36 12.87 -1.80
C GLN A 30 -18.32 13.62 -2.63
N ARG A 31 -18.67 14.11 -3.82
CA ARG A 31 -17.75 14.86 -4.69
C ARG A 31 -17.25 16.14 -4.01
N HIS A 32 -18.12 16.85 -3.28
CA HIS A 32 -17.69 18.03 -2.51
C HIS A 32 -16.68 17.65 -1.43
N ILE A 33 -16.91 16.55 -0.69
CA ILE A 33 -15.99 16.05 0.34
C ILE A 33 -14.64 15.64 -0.29
N TYR A 34 -14.62 14.94 -1.43
CA TYR A 34 -13.39 14.59 -2.14
C TYR A 34 -12.57 15.81 -2.56
N ASN A 35 -13.23 16.84 -3.07
CA ASN A 35 -12.55 18.09 -3.44
C ASN A 35 -11.98 18.79 -2.20
N LEU A 36 -12.68 18.76 -1.08
CA LEU A 36 -12.21 19.33 0.16
C LEU A 36 -11.02 18.55 0.75
N GLN A 37 -11.04 17.20 0.68
CA GLN A 37 -9.89 16.36 1.03
C GLN A 37 -8.67 16.72 0.18
N ARG A 38 -8.84 16.85 -1.14
CA ARG A 38 -7.76 17.23 -2.07
C ARG A 38 -7.20 18.62 -1.74
N PHE A 39 -8.07 19.57 -1.44
CA PHE A 39 -7.67 20.92 -1.04
C PHE A 39 -6.80 20.90 0.24
N TYR A 40 -7.25 20.22 1.31
CA TYR A 40 -6.46 20.13 2.54
C TYR A 40 -5.15 19.37 2.36
N MET A 41 -5.14 18.32 1.54
CA MET A 41 -3.93 17.59 1.20
C MET A 41 -2.89 18.48 0.53
N PHE A 42 -3.29 19.29 -0.47
CA PHE A 42 -2.38 20.21 -1.13
C PHE A 42 -1.93 21.35 -0.21
N LEU A 43 -2.77 21.81 0.72
CA LEU A 43 -2.36 22.77 1.74
C LEU A 43 -1.29 22.18 2.66
N ILE A 44 -1.45 20.96 3.15
CA ILE A 44 -0.45 20.27 3.99
C ILE A 44 0.86 20.12 3.21
N HIS A 45 0.80 19.75 1.94
CA HIS A 45 1.96 19.62 1.08
C HIS A 45 2.68 20.96 0.89
N LEU A 46 1.94 22.03 0.61
CA LEU A 46 2.48 23.40 0.48
C LEU A 46 3.16 23.86 1.77
N ASP A 47 2.48 23.69 2.92
CA ASP A 47 3.02 24.10 4.22
C ASP A 47 4.32 23.36 4.55
N GLY A 48 4.34 22.03 4.34
CA GLY A 48 5.53 21.24 4.58
C GLY A 48 6.72 21.70 3.75
N PHE A 49 6.53 21.97 2.46
CA PHE A 49 7.58 22.45 1.57
C PHE A 49 7.96 23.92 1.82
N LEU A 50 7.00 24.76 2.23
CA LEU A 50 7.27 26.13 2.62
C LEU A 50 8.17 26.19 3.86
N VAL A 51 7.90 25.37 4.87
CA VAL A 51 8.75 25.24 6.07
C VAL A 51 10.15 24.75 5.68
N LEU A 52 10.25 23.74 4.84
CA LEU A 52 11.54 23.23 4.35
C LEU A 52 12.32 24.32 3.60
N PHE A 53 11.66 25.09 2.74
CA PHE A 53 12.30 26.18 2.02
C PHE A 53 12.80 27.28 2.97
N VAL A 54 11.96 27.73 3.91
CA VAL A 54 12.33 28.79 4.87
C VAL A 54 13.49 28.34 5.78
N THR A 55 13.56 27.06 6.14
CA THR A 55 14.62 26.55 7.02
C THR A 55 15.94 26.30 6.29
N THR A 56 15.92 25.96 5.00
CA THR A 56 17.13 25.63 4.24
C THR A 56 17.59 26.74 3.29
N MET A 57 16.68 27.62 2.88
CA MET A 57 16.87 28.67 1.87
C MET A 57 17.40 28.14 0.53
N ASP A 58 17.19 26.85 0.22
CA ASP A 58 17.64 26.22 -1.01
C ASP A 58 16.54 26.26 -2.09
N THR A 59 16.81 26.97 -3.19
CA THR A 59 15.89 27.09 -4.33
C THR A 59 15.55 25.76 -5.01
N LYS A 60 16.39 24.73 -4.87
CA LYS A 60 16.12 23.38 -5.39
C LYS A 60 14.83 22.78 -4.81
N ILE A 61 14.47 23.15 -3.57
CA ILE A 61 13.25 22.68 -2.92
C ILE A 61 12.00 23.18 -3.64
N ILE A 62 12.03 24.41 -4.16
CA ILE A 62 10.90 24.97 -4.93
C ILE A 62 10.70 24.18 -6.24
N GLY A 63 11.79 23.95 -6.97
CA GLY A 63 11.72 23.15 -8.21
C GLY A 63 11.22 21.73 -7.94
N PHE A 64 11.65 21.11 -6.86
CA PHE A 64 11.23 19.79 -6.46
C PHE A 64 9.75 19.74 -6.03
N TYR A 65 9.26 20.76 -5.33
CA TYR A 65 7.84 20.92 -5.00
C TYR A 65 6.97 21.01 -6.25
N ILE A 66 7.36 21.83 -7.23
CA ILE A 66 6.63 21.97 -8.49
C ILE A 66 6.58 20.64 -9.25
N ALA A 67 7.70 19.90 -9.31
CA ALA A 67 7.75 18.59 -9.94
C ALA A 67 6.78 17.59 -9.30
N GLN A 68 6.65 17.62 -7.97
CA GLN A 68 5.70 16.78 -7.24
C GLN A 68 4.24 17.19 -7.50
N LEU A 69 3.94 18.49 -7.54
CA LEU A 69 2.61 18.96 -7.89
C LEU A 69 2.18 18.48 -9.27
N VAL A 70 3.08 18.59 -10.27
CA VAL A 70 2.82 18.09 -11.62
C VAL A 70 2.56 16.59 -11.62
N LEU A 71 3.34 15.82 -10.85
CA LEU A 71 3.14 14.38 -10.73
C LEU A 71 1.79 14.04 -10.10
N PHE A 72 1.43 14.67 -8.99
CA PHE A 72 0.17 14.39 -8.28
C PHE A 72 -1.05 14.79 -9.09
N GLU A 73 -1.03 15.95 -9.73
CA GLU A 73 -2.11 16.35 -10.66
C GLU A 73 -2.20 15.40 -11.86
N SER A 74 -1.06 14.94 -12.40
CA SER A 74 -1.04 13.96 -13.49
C SER A 74 -1.69 12.64 -13.08
N ILE A 75 -1.47 12.16 -11.84
CA ILE A 75 -2.12 10.98 -11.30
C ILE A 75 -3.65 11.16 -11.33
N TYR A 76 -4.16 12.28 -10.82
CA TYR A 76 -5.60 12.55 -10.84
C TYR A 76 -6.18 12.61 -12.25
N LEU A 77 -5.52 13.32 -13.16
CA LEU A 77 -5.96 13.44 -14.56
C LEU A 77 -6.01 12.07 -15.25
N ILE A 78 -4.97 11.25 -15.10
CA ILE A 78 -4.88 9.93 -15.70
C ILE A 78 -5.98 9.02 -15.15
N TYR A 79 -6.13 8.94 -13.82
CA TYR A 79 -7.16 8.09 -13.22
C TYR A 79 -8.57 8.53 -13.56
N HIS A 80 -8.87 9.83 -13.56
CA HIS A 80 -10.18 10.35 -13.98
C HIS A 80 -10.51 10.02 -15.44
N LYS A 81 -9.51 10.08 -16.32
CA LYS A 81 -9.69 9.84 -17.75
C LYS A 81 -9.89 8.36 -18.07
N PHE A 82 -9.08 7.48 -17.48
CA PHE A 82 -9.02 6.06 -17.86
C PHE A 82 -9.78 5.13 -16.91
N TYR A 83 -9.93 5.51 -15.65
CA TYR A 83 -10.55 4.67 -14.60
C TYR A 83 -11.71 5.38 -13.91
N LYS A 84 -12.78 5.66 -14.65
CA LYS A 84 -13.97 6.39 -14.15
C LYS A 84 -14.62 5.76 -12.90
N ASN A 85 -14.43 4.46 -12.68
CA ASN A 85 -14.97 3.72 -11.54
C ASN A 85 -13.96 3.54 -10.39
N ALA A 86 -12.77 4.16 -10.48
CA ALA A 86 -11.82 4.11 -9.38
C ALA A 86 -12.34 4.88 -8.17
N SER A 87 -12.09 4.36 -6.97
CA SER A 87 -12.48 5.03 -5.73
C SER A 87 -11.64 6.30 -5.52
N GLU A 88 -12.28 7.46 -5.56
CA GLU A 88 -11.61 8.75 -5.30
C GLU A 88 -11.03 8.81 -3.88
N LEU A 89 -11.69 8.15 -2.90
CA LEU A 89 -11.17 8.08 -1.54
C LEU A 89 -9.82 7.37 -1.46
N VAL A 90 -9.68 6.23 -2.16
CA VAL A 90 -8.42 5.48 -2.19
C VAL A 90 -7.33 6.30 -2.88
N LEU A 91 -7.67 6.99 -3.98
CA LEU A 91 -6.73 7.83 -4.71
C LEU A 91 -6.25 9.02 -3.85
N ASN A 92 -7.18 9.73 -3.17
CA ASN A 92 -6.83 10.83 -2.26
C ASN A 92 -5.92 10.37 -1.12
N ASN A 93 -6.22 9.23 -0.49
CA ASN A 93 -5.40 8.69 0.59
C ASN A 93 -4.02 8.24 0.10
N MET A 94 -3.93 7.65 -1.09
CA MET A 94 -2.64 7.28 -1.69
C MET A 94 -1.77 8.53 -1.91
N VAL A 95 -2.32 9.57 -2.53
CA VAL A 95 -1.57 10.82 -2.79
C VAL A 95 -1.23 11.53 -1.50
N MET A 96 -2.12 11.53 -0.48
CA MET A 96 -1.82 12.08 0.85
C MET A 96 -0.61 11.41 1.50
N MET A 97 -0.55 10.07 1.47
CA MET A 97 0.61 9.32 1.99
C MET A 97 1.89 9.63 1.22
N LEU A 98 1.80 9.82 -0.10
CA LEU A 98 2.95 10.26 -0.91
C LEU A 98 3.40 11.66 -0.53
N CYS A 99 2.49 12.63 -0.33
CA CYS A 99 2.80 13.97 0.13
C CYS A 99 3.58 13.95 1.45
N ILE A 100 3.07 13.25 2.46
CA ILE A 100 3.74 13.11 3.78
C ILE A 100 5.12 12.49 3.63
N SER A 101 5.22 11.39 2.87
CA SER A 101 6.49 10.71 2.61
C SER A 101 7.53 11.64 1.97
N MET A 102 7.12 12.44 0.98
CA MET A 102 8.02 13.37 0.29
C MET A 102 8.49 14.50 1.20
N ILE A 103 7.62 15.07 2.05
CA ILE A 103 8.00 16.08 3.04
C ILE A 103 9.05 15.52 4.00
N ILE A 104 8.81 14.33 4.57
CA ILE A 104 9.70 13.71 5.55
C ILE A 104 11.06 13.37 4.92
N LEU A 105 11.06 12.76 3.73
CA LEU A 105 12.30 12.37 3.05
C LEU A 105 13.13 13.58 2.64
N THR A 106 12.49 14.65 2.14
CA THR A 106 13.17 15.88 1.77
C THR A 106 13.84 16.52 2.98
N ARG A 107 13.20 16.47 4.15
CA ARG A 107 13.77 16.93 5.41
C ARG A 107 15.00 16.14 5.85
N ILE A 108 14.96 14.80 5.65
CA ILE A 108 16.07 13.92 6.08
C ILE A 108 17.24 13.99 5.12
N SER A 109 16.97 13.93 3.79
CA SER A 109 17.99 13.95 2.74
C SER A 109 17.34 14.20 1.39
N PHE A 110 17.76 15.27 0.74
CA PHE A 110 17.26 15.62 -0.60
C PHE A 110 17.55 14.54 -1.65
N ASP A 111 18.73 13.89 -1.59
CA ASP A 111 19.09 12.80 -2.53
C ASP A 111 18.20 11.57 -2.37
N LYS A 112 17.81 11.25 -1.12
CA LYS A 112 16.85 10.16 -0.86
C LYS A 112 15.46 10.52 -1.39
N ALA A 113 15.05 11.77 -1.24
CA ALA A 113 13.77 12.24 -1.75
C ALA A 113 13.71 12.20 -3.29
N LEU A 114 14.79 12.57 -3.97
CA LEU A 114 14.91 12.45 -5.44
C LEU A 114 14.79 10.99 -5.90
N ARG A 115 15.51 10.08 -5.25
CA ARG A 115 15.39 8.64 -5.55
C ARG A 115 13.97 8.13 -5.35
N GLN A 116 13.35 8.51 -4.24
CA GLN A 116 11.96 8.15 -3.95
C GLN A 116 11.00 8.70 -5.00
N PHE A 117 11.20 9.94 -5.46
CA PHE A 117 10.39 10.54 -6.51
C PHE A 117 10.44 9.73 -7.82
N VAL A 118 11.63 9.27 -8.23
CA VAL A 118 11.79 8.41 -9.41
C VAL A 118 11.05 7.07 -9.20
N PHE A 119 11.14 6.47 -8.01
CA PHE A 119 10.41 5.24 -7.72
C PHE A 119 8.89 5.45 -7.70
N VAL A 120 8.41 6.58 -7.20
CA VAL A 120 6.98 6.92 -7.24
C VAL A 120 6.50 7.09 -8.68
N LEU A 121 7.28 7.76 -9.52
CA LEU A 121 6.97 7.91 -10.95
C LEU A 121 6.87 6.55 -11.65
N ALA A 122 7.89 5.69 -11.46
CA ALA A 122 7.89 4.33 -12.01
C ALA A 122 6.70 3.50 -11.46
N GLY A 123 6.47 3.52 -10.15
CA GLY A 123 5.37 2.82 -9.49
C GLY A 123 4.00 3.29 -9.98
N THR A 124 3.83 4.58 -10.24
CA THR A 124 2.59 5.15 -10.81
C THR A 124 2.34 4.62 -12.22
N ILE A 125 3.37 4.53 -13.05
CA ILE A 125 3.27 3.95 -14.41
C ILE A 125 2.86 2.48 -14.32
N PHE A 126 3.50 1.70 -13.44
CA PHE A 126 3.13 0.30 -13.22
C PHE A 126 1.71 0.14 -12.70
N ALA A 127 1.32 0.93 -11.70
CA ALA A 127 -0.03 0.90 -11.12
C ALA A 127 -1.10 1.25 -12.17
N PHE A 128 -0.78 2.12 -13.13
CA PHE A 128 -1.65 2.46 -14.23
C PHE A 128 -1.76 1.33 -15.27
N LEU A 129 -0.67 0.62 -15.56
CA LEU A 129 -0.65 -0.45 -16.56
C LEU A 129 -1.37 -1.72 -16.09
N ILE A 130 -1.31 -2.06 -14.80
CA ILE A 130 -1.89 -3.31 -14.26
C ILE A 130 -3.38 -3.45 -14.60
N PRO A 131 -4.29 -2.50 -14.32
CA PRO A 131 -5.70 -2.65 -14.66
C PRO A 131 -5.96 -2.74 -16.17
N LEU A 132 -5.16 -2.05 -17.01
CA LEU A 132 -5.27 -2.15 -18.46
C LEU A 132 -4.94 -3.56 -18.98
N ILE A 133 -3.90 -4.16 -18.41
CA ILE A 133 -3.50 -5.53 -18.75
C ILE A 133 -4.57 -6.52 -18.25
N MET A 134 -5.10 -6.32 -17.04
CA MET A 134 -6.13 -7.18 -16.46
C MET A 134 -7.45 -7.16 -17.22
N GLN A 135 -7.86 -6.02 -17.78
CA GLN A 135 -9.09 -5.93 -18.60
C GLN A 135 -9.06 -6.84 -19.84
N LYS A 136 -7.88 -7.12 -20.38
CA LYS A 136 -7.70 -7.96 -21.58
C LYS A 136 -7.48 -9.46 -21.26
N GLY A 137 -7.36 -9.86 -19.96
CA GLY A 137 -6.73 -11.11 -19.61
C GLY A 137 -7.62 -12.16 -18.95
N THR A 138 -8.24 -13.06 -19.74
CA THR A 138 -8.65 -14.39 -19.25
C THR A 138 -7.42 -15.25 -18.87
N MET A 139 -6.25 -14.93 -19.39
CA MET A 139 -4.99 -15.65 -19.18
C MET A 139 -4.51 -15.59 -17.71
N PHE A 140 -4.72 -14.46 -17.04
CA PHE A 140 -4.32 -14.30 -15.62
C PHE A 140 -5.05 -15.26 -14.68
N ARG A 141 -6.27 -15.67 -15.01
CA ARG A 141 -7.05 -16.64 -14.23
C ARG A 141 -6.56 -18.09 -14.35
N LYS A 142 -5.82 -18.42 -15.42
CA LYS A 142 -5.27 -19.76 -15.65
C LYS A 142 -3.96 -19.98 -14.90
N LEU A 143 -3.23 -18.91 -14.56
CA LEU A 143 -1.89 -18.95 -13.96
C LEU A 143 -1.89 -18.98 -12.41
N THR A 144 -2.99 -19.40 -11.78
CA THR A 144 -3.16 -19.40 -10.32
C THR A 144 -1.99 -20.07 -9.58
N TRP A 145 -1.64 -21.28 -9.95
CA TRP A 145 -0.56 -22.04 -9.32
C TRP A 145 0.84 -21.51 -9.67
N THR A 146 0.98 -20.88 -10.84
CA THR A 146 2.22 -20.18 -11.20
C THR A 146 2.48 -19.00 -10.29
N TYR A 147 1.45 -18.20 -9.94
CA TYR A 147 1.58 -17.11 -8.98
C TYR A 147 2.02 -17.60 -7.61
N ALA A 148 1.41 -18.70 -7.13
CA ALA A 148 1.80 -19.31 -5.86
C ALA A 148 3.25 -19.83 -5.90
N GLY A 149 3.61 -20.59 -6.93
CA GLY A 149 4.95 -21.16 -7.08
C GLY A 149 6.04 -20.12 -7.18
N VAL A 150 5.90 -19.14 -8.11
CA VAL A 150 6.87 -18.07 -8.29
C VAL A 150 6.96 -17.19 -7.03
N GLY A 151 5.82 -16.93 -6.37
CA GLY A 151 5.80 -16.16 -5.13
C GLY A 151 6.53 -16.87 -4.00
N ILE A 152 6.29 -18.17 -3.77
CA ILE A 152 6.96 -18.96 -2.73
C ILE A 152 8.47 -19.04 -3.02
N VAL A 153 8.86 -19.34 -4.25
CA VAL A 153 10.28 -19.39 -4.65
C VAL A 153 10.94 -18.03 -4.45
N GLY A 154 10.26 -16.93 -4.80
CA GLY A 154 10.75 -15.57 -4.57
C GLY A 154 10.99 -15.26 -3.09
N LEU A 155 10.09 -15.67 -2.18
CA LEU A 155 10.30 -15.50 -0.74
C LEU A 155 11.40 -16.43 -0.20
N LEU A 156 11.44 -17.68 -0.63
CA LEU A 156 12.49 -18.63 -0.23
C LEU A 156 13.88 -18.17 -0.67
N SER A 157 14.00 -17.53 -1.84
CA SER A 157 15.28 -16.99 -2.31
C SER A 157 15.86 -15.97 -1.34
N VAL A 158 15.01 -15.15 -0.72
CA VAL A 158 15.43 -14.17 0.30
C VAL A 158 15.84 -14.86 1.61
N LEU A 159 15.14 -15.91 1.99
CA LEU A 159 15.48 -16.68 3.21
C LEU A 159 16.89 -17.31 3.10
N VAL A 160 17.26 -17.76 1.89
CA VAL A 160 18.53 -18.45 1.63
C VAL A 160 19.67 -17.46 1.35
N VAL A 161 19.45 -16.47 0.48
CA VAL A 161 20.50 -15.59 -0.07
C VAL A 161 20.40 -14.16 0.50
N GLY A 162 19.32 -13.83 1.17
CA GLY A 162 19.04 -12.46 1.64
C GLY A 162 20.08 -11.96 2.63
N VAL A 163 20.48 -10.69 2.45
CA VAL A 163 21.34 -9.99 3.40
C VAL A 163 20.53 -9.56 4.60
N ALA A 164 21.02 -9.90 5.79
CA ALA A 164 20.38 -9.50 7.04
C ALA A 164 20.55 -7.99 7.25
N SER A 165 19.42 -7.28 7.30
CA SER A 165 19.35 -5.87 7.70
C SER A 165 18.53 -5.77 8.96
N ARG A 166 19.11 -5.19 10.02
CA ARG A 166 18.47 -5.05 11.36
C ARG A 166 17.89 -6.37 11.92
N GLY A 167 18.58 -7.48 11.70
CA GLY A 167 18.17 -8.79 12.21
C GLY A 167 17.17 -9.57 11.34
N ALA A 168 16.64 -8.98 10.28
CA ALA A 168 15.74 -9.63 9.32
C ALA A 168 16.41 -9.80 7.95
N LYS A 169 16.21 -10.95 7.32
CA LYS A 169 16.64 -11.20 5.93
C LYS A 169 15.58 -10.65 4.99
N LEU A 170 15.73 -9.38 4.56
CA LEU A 170 14.64 -8.66 3.86
C LEU A 170 14.99 -8.34 2.41
N SER A 171 16.25 -8.18 2.07
CA SER A 171 16.63 -7.63 0.77
C SER A 171 17.75 -8.39 0.08
N LEU A 172 17.69 -8.36 -1.24
CA LEU A 172 18.77 -8.73 -2.12
C LEU A 172 19.48 -7.45 -2.58
N THR A 173 20.76 -7.30 -2.30
CA THR A 173 21.55 -6.13 -2.70
C THR A 173 22.28 -6.40 -3.99
N PHE A 174 22.00 -5.60 -5.01
CA PHE A 174 22.70 -5.61 -6.29
C PHE A 174 23.43 -4.26 -6.46
N GLY A 175 24.65 -4.18 -5.95
CA GLY A 175 25.42 -2.92 -5.94
C GLY A 175 24.73 -1.83 -5.10
N PRO A 176 24.45 -0.64 -5.65
CA PRO A 176 23.83 0.46 -4.92
C PRO A 176 22.30 0.32 -4.75
N VAL A 177 21.69 -0.71 -5.38
CA VAL A 177 20.25 -0.94 -5.35
C VAL A 177 19.94 -2.13 -4.47
N SER A 178 19.05 -1.93 -3.49
CA SER A 178 18.49 -2.97 -2.64
C SER A 178 17.05 -3.24 -3.08
N ILE A 179 16.77 -4.47 -3.47
CA ILE A 179 15.43 -4.92 -3.88
C ILE A 179 14.90 -5.85 -2.80
N GLN A 180 13.66 -5.59 -2.35
CA GLN A 180 12.95 -6.45 -1.42
C GLN A 180 11.95 -7.31 -2.20
N PRO A 181 12.23 -8.60 -2.42
CA PRO A 181 11.35 -9.47 -3.21
C PRO A 181 9.94 -9.60 -2.64
N SER A 182 9.77 -9.52 -1.33
CA SER A 182 8.44 -9.58 -0.68
C SER A 182 7.48 -8.48 -1.18
N GLU A 183 8.00 -7.32 -1.61
CA GLU A 183 7.17 -6.25 -2.17
C GLU A 183 6.56 -6.64 -3.53
N PHE A 184 7.34 -7.32 -4.38
CA PHE A 184 6.87 -7.83 -5.67
C PHE A 184 5.98 -9.07 -5.51
N VAL A 185 6.37 -9.97 -4.60
CA VAL A 185 5.61 -11.18 -4.31
C VAL A 185 4.23 -10.85 -3.74
N LYS A 186 4.07 -9.74 -3.04
CA LYS A 186 2.77 -9.24 -2.57
C LYS A 186 1.75 -9.10 -3.70
N ILE A 187 2.18 -8.62 -4.87
CA ILE A 187 1.33 -8.50 -6.05
C ILE A 187 0.91 -9.89 -6.55
N LEU A 188 1.86 -10.83 -6.63
CA LEU A 188 1.58 -12.21 -7.04
C LEU A 188 0.63 -12.91 -6.05
N PHE A 189 0.80 -12.65 -4.75
CA PHE A 189 -0.05 -13.17 -3.70
C PHE A 189 -1.50 -12.69 -3.84
N VAL A 190 -1.71 -11.40 -4.13
CA VAL A 190 -3.06 -10.85 -4.40
C VAL A 190 -3.67 -11.51 -5.63
N PHE A 191 -2.90 -11.68 -6.71
CA PHE A 191 -3.39 -12.38 -7.91
C PHE A 191 -3.73 -13.84 -7.65
N PHE A 192 -2.91 -14.53 -6.85
CA PHE A 192 -3.20 -15.90 -6.43
C PHE A 192 -4.53 -16.00 -5.70
N ILE A 193 -4.73 -15.20 -4.63
CA ILE A 193 -5.96 -15.22 -3.84
C ILE A 193 -7.17 -14.84 -4.70
N ALA A 194 -7.07 -13.76 -5.47
CA ALA A 194 -8.16 -13.31 -6.34
C ALA A 194 -8.57 -14.40 -7.35
N SER A 195 -7.59 -15.09 -7.94
CA SER A 195 -7.83 -16.18 -8.88
C SER A 195 -8.47 -17.41 -8.22
N MET A 196 -8.07 -17.74 -6.99
CA MET A 196 -8.64 -18.85 -6.21
C MET A 196 -10.09 -18.55 -5.81
N LEU A 197 -10.35 -17.37 -5.25
CA LEU A 197 -11.67 -16.95 -4.78
C LEU A 197 -12.66 -16.70 -5.92
N TYR A 198 -12.16 -16.36 -7.11
CA TYR A 198 -12.99 -16.26 -8.32
C TYR A 198 -13.56 -17.61 -8.78
N LYS A 199 -12.81 -18.69 -8.59
CA LYS A 199 -13.25 -20.05 -9.00
C LYS A 199 -14.41 -20.55 -8.17
N SER A 200 -14.29 -20.48 -6.86
CA SER A 200 -15.33 -20.87 -5.89
C SER A 200 -15.01 -20.28 -4.51
N THR A 201 -16.06 -20.07 -3.74
CA THR A 201 -16.00 -19.67 -2.32
C THR A 201 -16.40 -20.81 -1.37
N ASP A 202 -16.40 -22.06 -1.87
CA ASP A 202 -16.69 -23.25 -1.08
C ASP A 202 -15.65 -23.48 0.02
N LEU A 203 -16.04 -24.15 1.10
CA LEU A 203 -15.16 -24.43 2.24
C LEU A 203 -13.85 -25.12 1.82
N LYS A 204 -13.91 -26.06 0.86
CA LYS A 204 -12.72 -26.75 0.35
C LYS A 204 -11.76 -25.77 -0.34
N GLN A 205 -12.29 -24.89 -1.18
CA GLN A 205 -11.48 -23.88 -1.90
C GLN A 205 -10.89 -22.86 -0.93
N LEU A 206 -11.68 -22.43 0.06
CA LEU A 206 -11.22 -21.55 1.12
C LEU A 206 -10.08 -22.18 1.93
N ALA A 207 -10.23 -23.48 2.31
CA ALA A 207 -9.20 -24.20 3.06
C ALA A 207 -7.87 -24.30 2.27
N ILE A 208 -7.94 -24.61 0.97
CA ILE A 208 -6.75 -24.67 0.11
C ILE A 208 -6.10 -23.27 0.01
N THR A 209 -6.90 -22.23 -0.22
CA THR A 209 -6.40 -20.86 -0.32
C THR A 209 -5.77 -20.41 1.00
N SER A 210 -6.39 -20.74 2.15
CA SER A 210 -5.85 -20.48 3.48
C SER A 210 -4.53 -21.20 3.71
N GLY A 211 -4.44 -22.48 3.37
CA GLY A 211 -3.23 -23.27 3.52
C GLY A 211 -2.04 -22.69 2.76
N VAL A 212 -2.25 -22.37 1.48
CA VAL A 212 -1.19 -21.76 0.66
C VAL A 212 -0.84 -20.36 1.17
N SER A 213 -1.83 -19.55 1.56
CA SER A 213 -1.59 -18.22 2.12
C SER A 213 -0.82 -18.29 3.44
N ALA A 214 -1.09 -19.30 4.27
CA ALA A 214 -0.34 -19.54 5.50
C ALA A 214 1.13 -19.86 5.21
N VAL A 215 1.45 -20.58 4.13
CA VAL A 215 2.84 -20.85 3.73
C VAL A 215 3.58 -19.54 3.43
N PHE A 216 2.96 -18.60 2.70
CA PHE A 216 3.57 -17.28 2.46
C PHE A 216 3.85 -16.54 3.77
N VAL A 217 2.89 -16.51 4.68
CA VAL A 217 3.04 -15.84 5.99
C VAL A 217 4.13 -16.49 6.82
N LEU A 218 4.17 -17.84 6.88
CA LEU A 218 5.17 -18.58 7.64
C LEU A 218 6.60 -18.36 7.12
N ILE A 219 6.80 -18.26 5.78
CA ILE A 219 8.10 -17.93 5.21
C ILE A 219 8.56 -16.54 5.65
N LEU A 220 7.65 -15.55 5.67
CA LEU A 220 7.97 -14.20 6.13
C LEU A 220 8.29 -14.16 7.63
N VAL A 221 7.54 -14.89 8.45
CA VAL A 221 7.85 -15.06 9.88
C VAL A 221 9.22 -15.70 10.07
N ALA A 222 9.55 -16.75 9.33
CA ALA A 222 10.87 -17.40 9.35
C ALA A 222 12.01 -16.47 8.90
N SER A 223 11.70 -15.48 8.05
CA SER A 223 12.62 -14.42 7.63
C SER A 223 12.77 -13.29 8.66
N ASN A 224 12.08 -13.35 9.79
CA ASN A 224 11.92 -12.28 10.80
C ASN A 224 11.26 -11.00 10.23
N ASP A 225 10.48 -11.13 9.14
CA ASP A 225 9.68 -10.03 8.57
C ASP A 225 8.24 -10.07 9.10
N LEU A 226 8.08 -9.77 10.39
CA LEU A 226 6.76 -9.77 11.04
C LEU A 226 5.84 -8.71 10.46
N GLY A 227 6.39 -7.56 10.02
CA GLY A 227 5.62 -6.50 9.37
C GLY A 227 5.04 -6.95 8.04
N GLY A 228 5.87 -7.58 7.20
CA GLY A 228 5.43 -8.18 5.94
C GLY A 228 4.42 -9.31 6.17
N ALA A 229 4.68 -10.21 7.11
CA ALA A 229 3.77 -11.30 7.46
C ALA A 229 2.38 -10.79 7.85
N LEU A 230 2.32 -9.74 8.67
CA LEU A 230 1.08 -9.11 9.11
C LEU A 230 0.32 -8.49 7.91
N LEU A 231 1.02 -7.80 7.00
CA LEU A 231 0.42 -7.22 5.80
C LEU A 231 -0.17 -8.31 4.88
N TYR A 232 0.53 -9.42 4.65
CA TYR A 232 0.03 -10.54 3.86
C TYR A 232 -1.22 -11.16 4.51
N PHE A 233 -1.18 -11.34 5.83
CA PHE A 233 -2.30 -11.89 6.57
C PHE A 233 -3.53 -10.97 6.51
N PHE A 234 -3.39 -9.67 6.74
CA PHE A 234 -4.50 -8.72 6.63
C PHE A 234 -5.04 -8.64 5.21
N THR A 235 -4.18 -8.62 4.20
CA THR A 235 -4.60 -8.65 2.79
C THR A 235 -5.46 -9.88 2.51
N TYR A 236 -5.03 -11.05 2.98
CA TYR A 236 -5.78 -12.29 2.87
C TYR A 236 -7.15 -12.21 3.55
N LEU A 237 -7.21 -11.73 4.80
CA LEU A 237 -8.48 -11.58 5.54
C LEU A 237 -9.46 -10.65 4.83
N VAL A 238 -8.99 -9.50 4.36
CA VAL A 238 -9.82 -8.54 3.64
C VAL A 238 -10.35 -9.16 2.34
N MET A 239 -9.51 -9.85 1.58
CA MET A 239 -9.91 -10.48 0.31
C MET A 239 -10.95 -11.59 0.52
N ILE A 240 -10.79 -12.43 1.55
CA ILE A 240 -11.81 -13.43 1.91
C ILE A 240 -13.12 -12.76 2.33
N TYR A 241 -13.04 -11.74 3.16
CA TYR A 241 -14.24 -11.02 3.59
C TYR A 241 -15.00 -10.43 2.40
N VAL A 242 -14.32 -9.77 1.48
CA VAL A 242 -14.92 -9.20 0.26
C VAL A 242 -15.56 -10.29 -0.61
N ALA A 243 -14.91 -11.44 -0.76
CA ALA A 243 -15.40 -12.53 -1.58
C ALA A 243 -16.58 -13.28 -0.95
N THR A 244 -16.54 -13.51 0.37
CA THR A 244 -17.55 -14.32 1.07
C THR A 244 -18.67 -13.51 1.70
N LYS A 245 -18.42 -12.20 1.96
CA LYS A 245 -19.29 -11.28 2.73
C LYS A 245 -19.62 -11.77 4.15
N LYS A 246 -18.82 -12.70 4.69
CA LYS A 246 -19.02 -13.34 6.00
C LYS A 246 -18.13 -12.69 7.05
N PHE A 247 -18.67 -11.73 7.79
CA PHE A 247 -17.93 -10.98 8.79
C PHE A 247 -17.31 -11.84 9.90
N TYR A 248 -17.93 -12.97 10.25
CA TYR A 248 -17.40 -13.86 11.28
C TYR A 248 -16.04 -14.49 10.91
N ILE A 249 -15.76 -14.69 9.61
CA ILE A 249 -14.45 -15.19 9.15
C ILE A 249 -13.37 -14.11 9.38
N PHE A 250 -13.69 -12.87 9.06
CA PHE A 250 -12.80 -11.73 9.29
C PHE A 250 -12.52 -11.52 10.79
N ALA A 251 -13.58 -11.50 11.60
CA ALA A 251 -13.47 -11.33 13.05
C ALA A 251 -12.69 -12.50 13.71
N GLY A 252 -12.94 -13.74 13.26
CA GLY A 252 -12.19 -14.92 13.71
C GLY A 252 -10.70 -14.86 13.38
N GLY A 253 -10.36 -14.36 12.18
CA GLY A 253 -8.96 -14.15 11.79
C GLY A 253 -8.28 -13.07 12.63
N LEU A 254 -8.96 -11.96 12.92
CA LEU A 254 -8.44 -10.91 13.83
C LEU A 254 -8.22 -11.45 15.25
N ALA A 255 -9.17 -12.22 15.77
CA ALA A 255 -9.05 -12.85 17.09
C ALA A 255 -7.86 -13.81 17.13
N PHE A 256 -7.63 -14.60 16.07
CA PHE A 256 -6.48 -15.50 15.96
C PHE A 256 -5.14 -14.77 16.04
N VAL A 257 -5.00 -13.65 15.33
CA VAL A 257 -3.76 -12.82 15.43
C VAL A 257 -3.61 -12.20 16.80
N GLY A 258 -4.70 -11.67 17.39
CA GLY A 258 -4.66 -11.12 18.76
C GLY A 258 -4.19 -12.15 19.78
N LEU A 259 -4.71 -13.38 19.71
CA LEU A 259 -4.28 -14.50 20.57
C LEU A 259 -2.82 -14.90 20.30
N GLY A 260 -2.40 -14.93 19.03
CA GLY A 260 -1.01 -15.23 18.66
C GLY A 260 -0.02 -14.19 19.19
N MET A 261 -0.37 -12.90 19.12
CA MET A 261 0.44 -11.81 19.70
C MET A 261 0.50 -11.90 21.23
N TYR A 262 -0.64 -12.20 21.86
CA TYR A 262 -0.70 -12.36 23.32
C TYR A 262 0.15 -13.55 23.80
N ALA A 263 0.02 -14.71 23.14
CA ALA A 263 0.84 -15.88 23.43
C ALA A 263 2.34 -15.62 23.20
N GLY A 264 2.68 -14.93 22.11
CA GLY A 264 4.06 -14.53 21.83
C GLY A 264 4.62 -13.59 22.90
N CYS A 265 3.82 -12.65 23.38
CA CYS A 265 4.21 -11.74 24.46
C CYS A 265 4.47 -12.49 25.77
N LEU A 266 3.61 -13.48 26.11
CA LEU A 266 3.78 -14.32 27.32
C LEU A 266 5.01 -15.26 27.26
N LEU A 267 5.38 -15.71 26.05
CA LEU A 267 6.54 -16.59 25.89
C LEU A 267 7.88 -15.82 25.87
N TYR A 268 7.84 -14.50 25.61
CA TYR A 268 9.03 -13.65 25.56
C TYR A 268 9.30 -12.87 26.87
N THR A 269 8.35 -12.87 27.81
CA THR A 269 8.50 -12.36 29.17
C THR A 269 8.84 -13.52 30.14
#